data_26b6675938d49c6061bd353d9ad3744e
#
_entry.id   26b6675938d49c6061bd353d9ad3744e
#
_cell.length_a   1.000
_cell.length_b   1.000
_cell.length_c   1.000
_cell.angle_alpha   90.00
_cell.angle_beta   90.00
_cell.angle_gamma   90.00
#
_symmetry.space_group_name_H-M   'P 1'
#
loop_
_entity.id
_entity.type
_entity.pdbx_description
1 polymer ?
#
loop_
_entity_poly.entity_id
_entity_poly.type
_entity_poly.pdbx_seq_one_letter_code
_entity_poly.pdbx_strand_id
1 'polypeptide(L)'
;MKFTLGQKDPHTKARVGTIITDHGVIQTPIFMPVGTAGTVKAVHQRELKEDIQAQIILGNTYHLYLRPGLEVLEKAGGLHQFNGWDRPVLTDSGGYQVFSLSGTRKIKEDGVMFKSHIDGSKHHFTPENVMDIQRTIGADIIMAFDECTPYPCEYGYARNSMGMTHRWLGRCIDRFDATEGKYGYSQTLFPIVQGSVYKDLRKQSAEYIASREQQGNAIGGLSVGEPAEMMYEMTELVTDILPSDKPRYLMGVGTPANILECIALGVDMFDCVMPTRNARNGMLFTSEGIINIRNEKWKDDFTPIDPAIGNYASTFYSKAYLRHLTVSKEILAAQIASIHNLSFYLWLVGQAREHILAGDFAVWKDQMVKKVSARL
;
A
#
# COMPACT_ATOMS: atom_id res chain seq x y z
N MET A 1 8.64 -9.30 14.15
CA MET A 1 7.87 -8.03 14.22
C MET A 1 7.11 -7.94 15.53
N LYS A 2 6.91 -6.73 16.09
CA LYS A 2 6.06 -6.50 17.28
C LYS A 2 5.12 -5.34 16.99
N PHE A 3 3.82 -5.50 17.28
CA PHE A 3 2.85 -4.41 17.24
C PHE A 3 2.40 -4.04 18.67
N THR A 4 2.30 -2.76 18.94
CA THR A 4 1.77 -2.23 20.19
C THR A 4 0.65 -1.26 19.85
N LEU A 5 -0.56 -1.61 20.26
CA LEU A 5 -1.72 -0.73 20.14
C LEU A 5 -1.61 0.40 21.18
N GLY A 6 -1.80 1.64 20.73
CA GLY A 6 -1.85 2.83 21.55
C GLY A 6 -3.28 3.34 21.77
N GLN A 7 -3.41 4.66 21.79
CA GLN A 7 -4.69 5.34 22.02
C GLN A 7 -5.69 5.08 20.88
N LYS A 8 -6.97 5.02 21.23
CA LYS A 8 -8.10 4.97 20.30
C LYS A 8 -8.85 6.31 20.35
N ASP A 9 -9.37 6.70 19.20
CA ASP A 9 -10.30 7.84 19.14
C ASP A 9 -11.60 7.51 19.91
N PRO A 10 -12.13 8.45 20.71
CA PRO A 10 -13.35 8.19 21.50
C PRO A 10 -14.64 8.07 20.67
N HIS A 11 -14.65 8.56 19.45
CA HIS A 11 -15.85 8.69 18.61
C HIS A 11 -15.86 7.79 17.37
N THR A 12 -14.71 7.18 17.02
CA THR A 12 -14.56 6.30 15.85
C THR A 12 -13.78 5.04 16.23
N LYS A 13 -13.52 4.14 15.25
CA LYS A 13 -12.64 2.99 15.44
C LYS A 13 -11.17 3.33 15.15
N ALA A 14 -10.86 4.60 14.85
CA ALA A 14 -9.50 5.06 14.58
C ALA A 14 -8.59 4.82 15.78
N ARG A 15 -7.35 4.45 15.50
CA ARG A 15 -6.39 4.07 16.53
C ARG A 15 -4.96 4.38 16.12
N VAL A 16 -4.12 4.67 17.08
CA VAL A 16 -2.68 4.74 16.85
C VAL A 16 -2.02 3.44 17.29
N GLY A 17 -0.90 3.12 16.67
CA GLY A 17 -0.08 1.98 17.02
C GLY A 17 1.38 2.20 16.66
N THR A 18 2.20 1.23 17.03
CA THR A 18 3.63 1.18 16.71
C THR A 18 3.99 -0.23 16.27
N ILE A 19 4.55 -0.36 15.07
CA ILE A 19 5.11 -1.61 14.56
C ILE A 19 6.64 -1.49 14.67
N ILE A 20 7.28 -2.52 15.21
CA ILE A 20 8.74 -2.63 15.30
C ILE A 20 9.19 -3.80 14.45
N THR A 21 10.08 -3.55 13.49
CA THR A 21 10.80 -4.54 12.69
C THR A 21 12.30 -4.45 12.97
N ASP A 22 13.08 -5.33 12.39
CA ASP A 22 14.55 -5.29 12.53
C ASP A 22 15.18 -4.09 11.79
N HIS A 23 14.45 -3.49 10.80
CA HIS A 23 14.87 -2.29 10.08
C HIS A 23 14.28 -0.98 10.60
N GLY A 24 13.50 -1.00 11.69
CA GLY A 24 13.02 0.23 12.31
C GLY A 24 11.57 0.20 12.78
N VAL A 25 11.10 1.39 13.12
CA VAL A 25 9.81 1.65 13.76
C VAL A 25 8.85 2.29 12.76
N ILE A 26 7.61 1.83 12.76
CA ILE A 26 6.52 2.36 11.95
C ILE A 26 5.42 2.85 12.88
N GLN A 27 5.05 4.13 12.77
CA GLN A 27 3.95 4.74 13.51
C GLN A 27 2.67 4.67 12.67
N THR A 28 1.64 4.01 13.18
CA THR A 28 0.36 3.91 12.47
C THR A 28 -0.66 4.93 12.99
N PRO A 29 -1.64 5.39 12.15
CA PRO A 29 -1.83 5.05 10.74
C PRO A 29 -0.65 5.43 9.85
N ILE A 30 -0.37 4.66 8.79
CA ILE A 30 0.74 4.90 7.88
C ILE A 30 0.34 4.68 6.41
N PHE A 31 0.90 5.50 5.51
CA PHE A 31 0.86 5.28 4.08
C PHE A 31 2.24 4.81 3.59
N MET A 32 2.27 3.75 2.78
CA MET A 32 3.49 3.15 2.24
C MET A 32 3.70 3.59 0.78
N PRO A 33 4.73 4.41 0.49
CA PRO A 33 5.12 4.70 -0.90
C PRO A 33 5.44 3.42 -1.68
N VAL A 34 4.89 3.31 -2.90
CA VAL A 34 5.06 2.10 -3.72
C VAL A 34 6.34 2.17 -4.55
N GLY A 35 7.27 1.30 -4.26
CA GLY A 35 8.54 1.08 -4.96
C GLY A 35 8.50 -0.15 -5.87
N THR A 36 7.68 -0.14 -6.93
CA THR A 36 7.32 -1.27 -7.79
C THR A 36 8.50 -2.15 -8.21
N ALA A 37 9.58 -1.56 -8.70
CA ALA A 37 10.77 -2.27 -9.19
C ALA A 37 12.00 -1.93 -8.34
N GLY A 38 11.85 -1.92 -7.01
CA GLY A 38 12.91 -1.55 -6.07
C GLY A 38 13.14 -0.04 -5.97
N THR A 39 12.27 0.78 -6.58
CA THR A 39 12.36 2.24 -6.53
C THR A 39 10.98 2.88 -6.51
N VAL A 40 10.80 3.92 -5.70
CA VAL A 40 9.65 4.82 -5.79
C VAL A 40 9.87 5.75 -6.98
N LYS A 41 8.91 5.79 -7.90
CA LYS A 41 9.08 6.47 -9.20
C LYS A 41 9.37 7.95 -9.04
N ALA A 42 10.44 8.42 -9.69
CA ALA A 42 10.92 9.80 -9.72
C ALA A 42 11.39 10.36 -8.36
N VAL A 43 11.79 9.49 -7.41
CA VAL A 43 12.22 9.90 -6.07
C VAL A 43 13.47 9.12 -5.68
N HIS A 44 14.51 9.79 -5.20
CA HIS A 44 15.70 9.15 -4.63
C HIS A 44 15.44 8.67 -3.19
N GLN A 45 16.19 7.66 -2.74
CA GLN A 45 16.11 7.16 -1.36
C GLN A 45 16.40 8.25 -0.31
N ARG A 46 17.31 9.18 -0.60
CA ARG A 46 17.58 10.32 0.27
C ARG A 46 16.31 11.17 0.48
N GLU A 47 15.62 11.51 -0.60
CA GLU A 47 14.37 12.30 -0.55
C GLU A 47 13.24 11.53 0.16
N LEU A 48 13.18 10.21 -0.03
CA LEU A 48 12.25 9.37 0.73
C LEU A 48 12.49 9.44 2.24
N LYS A 49 13.77 9.51 2.66
CA LYS A 49 14.16 9.55 4.07
C LYS A 49 14.04 10.94 4.68
N GLU A 50 14.58 11.95 3.99
CA GLU A 50 14.81 13.29 4.55
C GLU A 50 13.62 14.21 4.32
N ASP A 51 13.07 14.23 3.11
CA ASP A 51 11.99 15.14 2.72
C ASP A 51 10.60 14.54 2.95
N ILE A 52 10.38 13.29 2.48
CA ILE A 52 9.10 12.60 2.58
C ILE A 52 8.94 11.94 3.96
N GLN A 53 10.06 11.57 4.59
CA GLN A 53 10.11 10.88 5.89
C GLN A 53 9.36 9.55 5.90
N ALA A 54 9.41 8.81 4.78
CA ALA A 54 8.80 7.49 4.68
C ALA A 54 9.41 6.53 5.71
N GLN A 55 8.57 5.88 6.50
CA GLN A 55 9.00 4.92 7.52
C GLN A 55 9.06 3.50 6.98
N ILE A 56 8.32 3.21 5.93
CA ILE A 56 8.21 1.93 5.22
C ILE A 56 7.89 2.18 3.76
N ILE A 57 8.39 1.33 2.86
CA ILE A 57 8.00 1.32 1.44
C ILE A 57 7.45 -0.06 1.06
N LEU A 58 6.71 -0.11 -0.04
CA LEU A 58 6.19 -1.35 -0.60
C LEU A 58 6.93 -1.72 -1.88
N GLY A 59 7.41 -2.95 -1.98
CA GLY A 59 7.95 -3.55 -3.21
C GLY A 59 6.96 -4.54 -3.83
N ASN A 60 6.95 -4.68 -5.16
CA ASN A 60 6.08 -5.65 -5.83
C ASN A 60 6.84 -6.93 -6.18
N THR A 61 6.47 -8.02 -5.56
CA THR A 61 7.09 -9.35 -5.74
C THR A 61 7.15 -9.78 -7.19
N TYR A 62 6.06 -9.66 -7.95
CA TYR A 62 6.00 -10.00 -9.36
C TYR A 62 7.06 -9.25 -10.20
N HIS A 63 7.17 -7.94 -10.01
CA HIS A 63 8.12 -7.12 -10.75
C HIS A 63 9.57 -7.43 -10.38
N LEU A 64 9.86 -7.56 -9.09
CA LEU A 64 11.20 -7.87 -8.59
C LEU A 64 11.66 -9.28 -8.99
N TYR A 65 10.75 -10.25 -9.03
CA TYR A 65 11.00 -11.60 -9.53
C TYR A 65 11.39 -11.61 -11.00
N LEU A 66 10.66 -10.86 -11.86
CA LEU A 66 10.98 -10.80 -13.29
C LEU A 66 12.20 -9.94 -13.59
N ARG A 67 12.39 -8.84 -12.87
CA ARG A 67 13.50 -7.91 -13.06
C ARG A 67 13.76 -7.10 -11.78
N PRO A 68 14.95 -7.17 -11.16
CA PRO A 68 16.20 -7.69 -11.71
C PRO A 68 16.31 -9.22 -11.72
N GLY A 69 15.38 -9.93 -11.06
CA GLY A 69 15.41 -11.38 -10.89
C GLY A 69 16.06 -11.80 -9.56
N LEU A 70 15.72 -13.01 -9.12
CA LEU A 70 16.09 -13.49 -7.78
C LEU A 70 17.60 -13.67 -7.61
N GLU A 71 18.29 -14.14 -8.66
CA GLU A 71 19.73 -14.33 -8.62
C GLU A 71 20.50 -13.03 -8.32
N VAL A 72 20.07 -11.92 -8.94
CA VAL A 72 20.66 -10.59 -8.72
C VAL A 72 20.37 -10.11 -7.31
N LEU A 73 19.13 -10.24 -6.83
CA LEU A 73 18.75 -9.82 -5.48
C LEU A 73 19.48 -10.64 -4.41
N GLU A 74 19.62 -11.94 -4.60
CA GLU A 74 20.33 -12.80 -3.65
C GLU A 74 21.83 -12.45 -3.57
N LYS A 75 22.49 -12.25 -4.72
CA LYS A 75 23.88 -11.79 -4.77
C LYS A 75 24.08 -10.40 -4.14
N ALA A 76 23.08 -9.53 -4.22
CA ALA A 76 23.12 -8.22 -3.60
C ALA A 76 22.91 -8.24 -2.07
N GLY A 77 22.45 -9.36 -1.49
CA GLY A 77 22.09 -9.43 -0.07
C GLY A 77 20.65 -8.97 0.23
N GLY A 78 19.74 -9.14 -0.73
CA GLY A 78 18.33 -8.76 -0.62
C GLY A 78 18.01 -7.35 -1.11
N LEU A 79 16.73 -7.00 -1.07
CA LEU A 79 16.24 -5.73 -1.61
C LEU A 79 16.80 -4.51 -0.89
N HIS A 80 16.94 -4.56 0.44
CA HIS A 80 17.52 -3.47 1.26
C HIS A 80 18.91 -3.07 0.77
N GLN A 81 19.79 -4.05 0.56
CA GLN A 81 21.14 -3.80 0.06
C GLN A 81 21.13 -3.41 -1.42
N PHE A 82 20.26 -4.03 -2.21
CA PHE A 82 20.18 -3.77 -3.64
C PHE A 82 19.79 -2.33 -3.97
N ASN A 83 18.83 -1.76 -3.25
CA ASN A 83 18.33 -0.42 -3.52
C ASN A 83 18.80 0.65 -2.52
N GLY A 84 19.60 0.29 -1.51
CA GLY A 84 20.12 1.21 -0.50
C GLY A 84 19.04 1.77 0.44
N TRP A 85 17.99 1.00 0.70
CA TRP A 85 16.92 1.37 1.63
C TRP A 85 17.09 0.62 2.96
N ASP A 86 17.36 1.35 4.05
CA ASP A 86 17.67 0.81 5.38
C ASP A 86 16.50 0.85 6.37
N ARG A 87 15.29 1.20 5.91
CA ARG A 87 14.06 1.20 6.70
C ARG A 87 13.16 0.02 6.29
N PRO A 88 12.07 -0.25 7.02
CA PRO A 88 11.17 -1.35 6.72
C PRO A 88 10.69 -1.42 5.26
N VAL A 89 10.51 -2.64 4.77
CA VAL A 89 9.91 -2.95 3.46
C VAL A 89 8.79 -3.95 3.64
N LEU A 90 7.68 -3.73 2.95
CA LEU A 90 6.64 -4.73 2.74
C LEU A 90 6.68 -5.18 1.28
N THR A 91 6.56 -6.48 1.00
CA THR A 91 6.30 -6.98 -0.37
C THR A 91 4.92 -7.56 -0.48
N ASP A 92 4.20 -7.21 -1.58
CA ASP A 92 2.95 -7.87 -1.93
C ASP A 92 3.17 -9.34 -2.33
N SER A 93 2.08 -10.09 -2.50
CA SER A 93 2.15 -11.50 -2.93
C SER A 93 2.52 -11.69 -4.40
N GLY A 94 2.42 -10.65 -5.23
CA GLY A 94 2.49 -10.73 -6.69
C GLY A 94 1.20 -11.21 -7.35
N GLY A 95 0.21 -11.65 -6.58
CA GLY A 95 -1.06 -12.19 -7.09
C GLY A 95 -1.79 -11.19 -7.97
N TYR A 96 -2.03 -9.97 -7.48
CA TYR A 96 -2.73 -8.93 -8.24
C TYR A 96 -2.05 -8.61 -9.58
N GLN A 97 -0.73 -8.53 -9.64
CA GLN A 97 0.01 -8.22 -10.87
C GLN A 97 -0.08 -9.37 -11.88
N VAL A 98 -0.03 -10.62 -11.40
CA VAL A 98 -0.28 -11.79 -12.25
C VAL A 98 -1.69 -11.73 -12.85
N PHE A 99 -2.70 -11.26 -12.08
CA PHE A 99 -4.07 -11.10 -12.58
C PHE A 99 -4.22 -9.93 -13.53
N SER A 100 -3.59 -8.80 -13.27
CA SER A 100 -3.81 -7.55 -14.02
C SER A 100 -2.92 -7.41 -15.25
N LEU A 101 -1.68 -7.93 -15.24
CA LEU A 101 -0.67 -7.69 -16.27
C LEU A 101 -0.45 -8.89 -17.22
N SER A 102 -0.77 -10.11 -16.80
CA SER A 102 -0.58 -11.26 -17.68
C SER A 102 -1.79 -11.44 -18.60
N GLY A 103 -1.60 -11.23 -19.91
CA GLY A 103 -2.63 -11.43 -20.92
C GLY A 103 -3.12 -12.89 -21.04
N THR A 104 -2.35 -13.86 -20.53
CA THR A 104 -2.68 -15.28 -20.50
C THR A 104 -2.28 -15.87 -19.17
N ARG A 105 -3.25 -16.18 -18.32
CA ARG A 105 -3.06 -16.85 -17.04
C ARG A 105 -3.97 -18.07 -16.92
N LYS A 106 -3.50 -19.08 -16.19
CA LYS A 106 -4.31 -20.24 -15.80
C LYS A 106 -4.20 -20.41 -14.30
N ILE A 107 -5.31 -20.23 -13.61
CA ILE A 107 -5.44 -20.42 -12.17
C ILE A 107 -5.89 -21.85 -11.92
N LYS A 108 -5.23 -22.54 -11.02
CA LYS A 108 -5.56 -23.88 -10.55
C LYS A 108 -5.32 -23.95 -9.05
N GLU A 109 -5.80 -25.01 -8.42
CA GLU A 109 -5.54 -25.28 -6.99
C GLU A 109 -4.03 -25.31 -6.65
N ASP A 110 -3.22 -25.80 -7.57
CA ASP A 110 -1.77 -25.87 -7.44
C ASP A 110 -1.10 -24.48 -7.44
N GLY A 111 -1.62 -23.51 -8.18
CA GLY A 111 -1.05 -22.17 -8.33
C GLY A 111 -1.48 -21.50 -9.63
N VAL A 112 -0.70 -20.52 -10.06
CA VAL A 112 -0.99 -19.68 -11.24
C VAL A 112 0.13 -19.78 -12.27
N MET A 113 -0.21 -20.32 -13.44
CA MET A 113 0.66 -20.26 -14.63
C MET A 113 0.40 -18.96 -15.38
N PHE A 114 1.46 -18.21 -15.69
CA PHE A 114 1.35 -16.95 -16.43
C PHE A 114 2.51 -16.74 -17.40
N LYS A 115 2.34 -15.75 -18.30
CA LYS A 115 3.42 -15.28 -19.17
C LYS A 115 3.92 -13.93 -18.68
N SER A 116 5.24 -13.78 -18.65
CA SER A 116 5.91 -12.50 -18.38
C SER A 116 5.48 -11.45 -19.42
N HIS A 117 5.13 -10.26 -18.93
CA HIS A 117 4.83 -9.11 -19.79
C HIS A 117 6.09 -8.49 -20.41
N ILE A 118 7.28 -8.92 -19.99
CA ILE A 118 8.57 -8.39 -20.45
C ILE A 118 9.03 -9.11 -21.73
N ASP A 119 8.99 -10.46 -21.71
CA ASP A 119 9.59 -11.31 -22.74
C ASP A 119 8.69 -12.49 -23.17
N GLY A 120 7.51 -12.63 -22.54
CA GLY A 120 6.57 -13.72 -22.84
C GLY A 120 6.97 -15.09 -22.27
N SER A 121 8.05 -15.19 -21.48
CA SER A 121 8.44 -16.42 -20.79
C SER A 121 7.35 -16.95 -19.88
N LYS A 122 7.28 -18.28 -19.72
CA LYS A 122 6.27 -18.92 -18.88
C LYS A 122 6.79 -19.08 -17.45
N HIS A 123 5.95 -18.72 -16.50
CA HIS A 123 6.23 -18.81 -15.07
C HIS A 123 5.10 -19.49 -14.33
N HIS A 124 5.40 -20.06 -13.17
CA HIS A 124 4.45 -20.70 -12.29
C HIS A 124 4.64 -20.20 -10.86
N PHE A 125 3.64 -19.50 -10.33
CA PHE A 125 3.58 -19.11 -8.93
C PHE A 125 2.71 -20.10 -8.16
N THR A 126 3.28 -20.71 -7.13
CA THR A 126 2.58 -21.53 -6.14
C THR A 126 2.69 -20.85 -4.78
N PRO A 127 1.82 -21.15 -3.82
CA PRO A 127 1.96 -20.62 -2.46
C PRO A 127 3.36 -20.81 -1.88
N GLU A 128 3.97 -21.99 -2.08
CA GLU A 128 5.29 -22.30 -1.55
C GLU A 128 6.39 -21.45 -2.22
N ASN A 129 6.43 -21.44 -3.55
CA ASN A 129 7.52 -20.72 -4.22
C ASN A 129 7.39 -19.20 -4.11
N VAL A 130 6.17 -18.65 -3.91
CA VAL A 130 5.99 -17.23 -3.60
C VAL A 130 6.58 -16.88 -2.22
N MET A 131 6.51 -17.79 -1.25
CA MET A 131 7.22 -17.60 0.02
C MET A 131 8.74 -17.61 -0.19
N ASP A 132 9.28 -18.56 -0.96
CA ASP A 132 10.71 -18.62 -1.29
C ASP A 132 11.20 -17.38 -2.04
N ILE A 133 10.39 -16.87 -2.97
CA ILE A 133 10.65 -15.63 -3.71
C ILE A 133 10.76 -14.45 -2.72
N GLN A 134 9.80 -14.28 -1.82
CA GLN A 134 9.81 -13.21 -0.85
C GLN A 134 10.90 -13.37 0.22
N ARG A 135 11.29 -14.60 0.57
CA ARG A 135 12.51 -14.87 1.37
C ARG A 135 13.75 -14.35 0.68
N THR A 136 13.85 -14.54 -0.65
CA THR A 136 15.00 -14.07 -1.45
C THR A 136 14.96 -12.55 -1.67
N ILE A 137 13.79 -11.95 -1.81
CA ILE A 137 13.66 -10.49 -1.86
C ILE A 137 14.06 -9.87 -0.51
N GLY A 138 13.67 -10.47 0.61
CA GLY A 138 14.12 -10.07 1.93
C GLY A 138 13.38 -8.87 2.51
N ALA A 139 12.07 -8.72 2.28
CA ALA A 139 11.26 -7.69 2.94
C ALA A 139 10.96 -8.05 4.41
N ASP A 140 10.71 -7.06 5.27
CA ASP A 140 10.33 -7.26 6.69
C ASP A 140 8.95 -7.88 6.83
N ILE A 141 8.01 -7.42 5.99
CA ILE A 141 6.63 -7.91 5.95
C ILE A 141 6.39 -8.51 4.57
N ILE A 142 5.93 -9.75 4.52
CA ILE A 142 5.62 -10.47 3.29
C ILE A 142 4.15 -10.89 3.29
N MET A 143 3.54 -10.94 2.11
CA MET A 143 2.12 -11.26 1.97
C MET A 143 1.91 -12.70 1.54
N ALA A 144 0.90 -13.36 2.10
CA ALA A 144 0.47 -14.66 1.61
C ALA A 144 -0.03 -14.57 0.17
N PHE A 145 0.18 -15.64 -0.60
CA PHE A 145 -0.30 -15.70 -1.98
C PHE A 145 -1.82 -15.83 -2.01
N ASP A 146 -2.49 -14.99 -2.79
CA ASP A 146 -3.93 -14.86 -2.85
C ASP A 146 -4.44 -14.67 -4.27
N GLU A 147 -5.75 -14.85 -4.47
CA GLU A 147 -6.46 -14.45 -5.67
C GLU A 147 -7.32 -13.22 -5.39
N CYS A 148 -6.99 -12.09 -6.02
CA CYS A 148 -7.82 -10.90 -6.04
C CYS A 148 -8.86 -11.02 -7.16
N THR A 149 -10.15 -11.14 -6.82
CA THR A 149 -11.24 -11.21 -7.80
C THR A 149 -11.51 -9.84 -8.43
N PRO A 150 -11.94 -9.78 -9.70
CA PRO A 150 -12.39 -8.52 -10.31
C PRO A 150 -13.69 -8.03 -9.68
N TYR A 151 -14.03 -6.76 -9.94
CA TYR A 151 -15.36 -6.23 -9.66
C TYR A 151 -16.01 -5.75 -10.98
N PRO A 152 -17.29 -6.06 -11.24
CA PRO A 152 -18.14 -7.00 -10.49
C PRO A 152 -17.66 -8.47 -10.62
N CYS A 153 -18.05 -9.28 -9.64
CA CYS A 153 -17.70 -10.70 -9.60
C CYS A 153 -18.93 -11.52 -9.18
N GLU A 154 -19.19 -12.62 -9.85
CA GLU A 154 -20.27 -13.54 -9.50
C GLU A 154 -20.02 -14.21 -8.14
N TYR A 155 -21.09 -14.35 -7.33
CA TYR A 155 -20.98 -14.92 -5.98
C TYR A 155 -20.30 -16.29 -5.94
N GLY A 156 -20.68 -17.20 -6.88
CA GLY A 156 -20.09 -18.53 -6.95
C GLY A 156 -18.59 -18.50 -7.20
N TYR A 157 -18.14 -17.60 -8.08
CA TYR A 157 -16.72 -17.41 -8.35
C TYR A 157 -16.00 -16.81 -7.11
N ALA A 158 -16.55 -15.75 -6.51
CA ALA A 158 -15.98 -15.11 -5.31
C ALA A 158 -15.81 -16.12 -4.16
N ARG A 159 -16.82 -16.98 -3.93
CA ARG A 159 -16.77 -18.04 -2.91
C ARG A 159 -15.68 -19.07 -3.19
N ASN A 160 -15.56 -19.53 -4.42
CA ASN A 160 -14.56 -20.53 -4.81
C ASN A 160 -13.14 -19.95 -4.72
N SER A 161 -12.94 -18.72 -5.18
CA SER A 161 -11.68 -17.98 -5.11
C SER A 161 -11.26 -17.77 -3.66
N MET A 162 -12.17 -17.32 -2.80
CA MET A 162 -11.90 -17.15 -1.37
C MET A 162 -11.49 -18.49 -0.73
N GLY A 163 -12.21 -19.57 -1.01
CA GLY A 163 -11.86 -20.90 -0.48
C GLY A 163 -10.49 -21.40 -0.95
N MET A 164 -10.11 -21.12 -2.20
CA MET A 164 -8.78 -21.41 -2.72
C MET A 164 -7.70 -20.56 -2.03
N THR A 165 -7.93 -19.26 -1.87
CA THR A 165 -7.04 -18.36 -1.13
C THR A 165 -6.80 -18.85 0.31
N HIS A 166 -7.82 -19.36 1.00
CA HIS A 166 -7.68 -19.94 2.34
C HIS A 166 -6.79 -21.20 2.35
N ARG A 167 -6.95 -22.10 1.36
CA ARG A 167 -6.08 -23.29 1.23
C ARG A 167 -4.63 -22.89 0.90
N TRP A 168 -4.46 -21.91 0.00
CA TRP A 168 -3.15 -21.35 -0.31
C TRP A 168 -2.49 -20.70 0.91
N LEU A 169 -3.26 -20.01 1.76
CA LEU A 169 -2.72 -19.46 2.99
C LEU A 169 -2.14 -20.57 3.90
N GLY A 170 -2.83 -21.70 4.07
CA GLY A 170 -2.28 -22.83 4.82
C GLY A 170 -0.91 -23.25 4.28
N ARG A 171 -0.81 -23.45 2.97
CA ARG A 171 0.44 -23.81 2.28
C ARG A 171 1.53 -22.72 2.42
N CYS A 172 1.15 -21.44 2.37
CA CYS A 172 2.08 -20.32 2.64
C CYS A 172 2.63 -20.38 4.07
N ILE A 173 1.76 -20.60 5.07
CA ILE A 173 2.17 -20.70 6.49
C ILE A 173 3.12 -21.88 6.66
N ASP A 174 2.75 -23.08 6.18
CA ASP A 174 3.58 -24.27 6.29
C ASP A 174 4.98 -24.03 5.67
N ARG A 175 5.03 -23.38 4.49
CA ARG A 175 6.31 -23.08 3.82
C ARG A 175 7.10 -22.00 4.56
N PHE A 176 6.42 -20.97 5.06
CA PHE A 176 7.05 -19.90 5.83
C PHE A 176 7.69 -20.43 7.12
N ASP A 177 6.97 -21.29 7.85
CA ASP A 177 7.46 -21.90 9.10
C ASP A 177 8.58 -22.91 8.86
N ALA A 178 8.60 -23.57 7.70
CA ALA A 178 9.66 -24.50 7.29
C ALA A 178 10.93 -23.82 6.75
N THR A 179 10.94 -22.48 6.62
CA THR A 179 12.07 -21.72 6.02
C THR A 179 12.45 -20.52 6.89
N GLU A 180 13.72 -20.18 6.90
CA GLU A 180 14.25 -19.02 7.62
C GLU A 180 14.52 -17.83 6.70
N GLY A 181 14.62 -16.63 7.28
CA GLY A 181 15.09 -15.44 6.59
C GLY A 181 16.55 -15.61 6.13
N LYS A 182 16.85 -15.15 4.92
CA LYS A 182 18.18 -15.37 4.30
C LYS A 182 19.26 -14.41 4.79
N TYR A 183 18.90 -13.25 5.37
CA TYR A 183 19.83 -12.14 5.54
C TYR A 183 20.05 -11.71 7.00
N GLY A 184 19.77 -12.62 7.96
CA GLY A 184 20.06 -12.41 9.39
C GLY A 184 19.06 -11.55 10.15
N TYR A 185 17.89 -11.24 9.56
CA TYR A 185 16.78 -10.57 10.21
C TYR A 185 15.47 -11.33 10.00
N SER A 186 14.48 -11.03 10.85
CA SER A 186 13.20 -11.71 10.84
C SER A 186 12.25 -11.11 9.81
N GLN A 187 11.46 -11.97 9.18
CA GLN A 187 10.35 -11.58 8.31
C GLN A 187 9.02 -11.98 8.95
N THR A 188 7.95 -11.29 8.59
CA THR A 188 6.61 -11.57 9.12
C THR A 188 5.63 -11.77 7.98
N LEU A 189 4.85 -12.86 8.06
CA LEU A 189 3.81 -13.17 7.07
C LEU A 189 2.48 -12.50 7.46
N PHE A 190 1.85 -11.79 6.50
CA PHE A 190 0.48 -11.27 6.64
C PHE A 190 -0.46 -12.05 5.73
N PRO A 191 -1.53 -12.66 6.27
CA PRO A 191 -2.62 -13.23 5.52
C PRO A 191 -3.53 -12.13 4.94
N ILE A 192 -4.33 -12.48 3.94
CA ILE A 192 -5.20 -11.53 3.22
C ILE A 192 -6.66 -12.01 3.28
N VAL A 193 -7.55 -11.16 3.81
CA VAL A 193 -8.99 -11.35 3.76
C VAL A 193 -9.49 -11.09 2.33
N GLN A 194 -10.20 -12.05 1.75
CA GLN A 194 -10.86 -11.95 0.45
C GLN A 194 -12.38 -12.11 0.58
N GLY A 195 -13.14 -12.19 -0.51
CA GLY A 195 -14.60 -12.38 -0.50
C GLY A 195 -15.37 -11.37 -1.33
N SER A 196 -14.67 -10.61 -2.21
CA SER A 196 -15.27 -9.57 -3.05
C SER A 196 -16.10 -8.58 -2.20
N VAL A 197 -17.32 -8.25 -2.61
CA VAL A 197 -18.23 -7.34 -1.90
C VAL A 197 -19.39 -8.08 -1.22
N TYR A 198 -19.23 -9.35 -0.95
CA TYR A 198 -20.25 -10.20 -0.32
C TYR A 198 -20.01 -10.31 1.18
N LYS A 199 -20.94 -9.79 2.00
CA LYS A 199 -20.81 -9.69 3.47
C LYS A 199 -20.55 -11.04 4.14
N ASP A 200 -21.28 -12.07 3.74
CA ASP A 200 -21.12 -13.42 4.29
C ASP A 200 -19.74 -14.01 3.98
N LEU A 201 -19.24 -13.81 2.75
CA LEU A 201 -17.90 -14.25 2.37
C LEU A 201 -16.82 -13.45 3.10
N ARG A 202 -16.96 -12.11 3.19
CA ARG A 202 -16.03 -11.27 3.96
C ARG A 202 -15.96 -11.68 5.43
N LYS A 203 -17.13 -11.94 6.04
CA LYS A 203 -17.21 -12.43 7.40
C LYS A 203 -16.49 -13.77 7.56
N GLN A 204 -16.83 -14.74 6.72
CA GLN A 204 -16.21 -16.08 6.74
C GLN A 204 -14.68 -15.98 6.55
N SER A 205 -14.23 -15.11 5.63
CA SER A 205 -12.81 -14.92 5.37
C SER A 205 -12.11 -14.26 6.58
N ALA A 206 -12.69 -13.21 7.14
CA ALA A 206 -12.12 -12.52 8.29
C ALA A 206 -12.00 -13.45 9.52
N GLU A 207 -13.03 -14.26 9.80
CA GLU A 207 -13.02 -15.25 10.87
C GLU A 207 -11.93 -16.32 10.65
N TYR A 208 -11.80 -16.81 9.41
CA TYR A 208 -10.75 -17.77 9.06
C TYR A 208 -9.35 -17.17 9.21
N ILE A 209 -9.13 -15.95 8.72
CA ILE A 209 -7.84 -15.24 8.82
C ILE A 209 -7.49 -14.98 10.30
N ALA A 210 -8.44 -14.48 11.09
CA ALA A 210 -8.24 -14.24 12.52
C ALA A 210 -7.82 -15.52 13.26
N SER A 211 -8.41 -16.68 12.91
CA SER A 211 -8.08 -17.98 13.53
C SER A 211 -6.66 -18.47 13.23
N ARG A 212 -5.96 -17.87 12.27
CA ARG A 212 -4.56 -18.22 11.94
C ARG A 212 -3.53 -17.53 12.83
N GLU A 213 -3.94 -16.60 13.67
CA GLU A 213 -3.13 -15.92 14.70
C GLU A 213 -1.82 -15.30 14.20
N GLN A 214 -1.77 -14.88 12.92
CA GLN A 214 -0.59 -14.25 12.34
C GLN A 214 -0.33 -12.87 12.97
N GLN A 215 0.89 -12.33 12.81
CA GLN A 215 1.34 -11.09 13.45
C GLN A 215 0.69 -9.82 12.93
N GLY A 216 0.00 -9.87 11.81
CA GLY A 216 -0.77 -8.79 11.21
C GLY A 216 -1.70 -9.34 10.15
N ASN A 217 -2.67 -8.55 9.69
CA ASN A 217 -3.70 -9.00 8.75
C ASN A 217 -3.93 -7.95 7.66
N ALA A 218 -4.15 -8.41 6.43
CA ALA A 218 -4.50 -7.53 5.33
C ALA A 218 -5.93 -7.73 4.84
N ILE A 219 -6.49 -6.70 4.23
CA ILE A 219 -7.81 -6.66 3.59
C ILE A 219 -7.57 -6.41 2.11
N GLY A 220 -7.73 -7.44 1.29
CA GLY A 220 -7.58 -7.38 -0.16
C GLY A 220 -8.92 -7.43 -0.89
N GLY A 221 -8.85 -7.35 -2.24
CA GLY A 221 -10.03 -7.46 -3.11
C GLY A 221 -11.05 -6.34 -2.95
N LEU A 222 -10.62 -5.18 -2.49
CA LEU A 222 -11.36 -3.91 -2.45
C LEU A 222 -10.59 -2.85 -3.25
N SER A 223 -11.24 -1.72 -3.55
CA SER A 223 -10.66 -0.66 -4.42
C SER A 223 -10.33 -1.19 -5.84
N VAL A 224 -11.16 -2.11 -6.34
CA VAL A 224 -11.03 -2.72 -7.67
C VAL A 224 -12.14 -2.29 -8.65
N GLY A 225 -12.92 -1.25 -8.27
CA GLY A 225 -13.95 -0.64 -9.10
C GLY A 225 -15.33 -0.53 -8.44
N GLU A 226 -15.51 -1.05 -7.24
CA GLU A 226 -16.73 -0.89 -6.45
C GLU A 226 -16.94 0.55 -5.95
N PRO A 227 -18.18 0.98 -5.66
CA PRO A 227 -18.46 2.25 -5.00
C PRO A 227 -17.78 2.35 -3.63
N ALA A 228 -17.38 3.57 -3.24
CA ALA A 228 -16.66 3.81 -1.99
C ALA A 228 -17.44 3.35 -0.76
N GLU A 229 -18.75 3.59 -0.74
CA GLU A 229 -19.63 3.18 0.36
C GLU A 229 -19.62 1.66 0.58
N MET A 230 -19.58 0.90 -0.50
CA MET A 230 -19.50 -0.56 -0.44
C MET A 230 -18.13 -1.01 0.09
N MET A 231 -17.05 -0.35 -0.32
CA MET A 231 -15.72 -0.59 0.22
C MET A 231 -15.67 -0.29 1.72
N TYR A 232 -16.27 0.81 2.17
CA TYR A 232 -16.33 1.15 3.61
C TYR A 232 -17.12 0.11 4.40
N GLU A 233 -18.29 -0.30 3.91
CA GLU A 233 -19.11 -1.32 4.56
C GLU A 233 -18.36 -2.65 4.72
N MET A 234 -17.66 -3.10 3.68
CA MET A 234 -16.87 -4.32 3.75
C MET A 234 -15.64 -4.17 4.66
N THR A 235 -15.00 -3.01 4.65
CA THR A 235 -13.87 -2.71 5.53
C THR A 235 -14.30 -2.71 6.99
N GLU A 236 -15.41 -2.07 7.33
CA GLU A 236 -15.95 -2.02 8.68
C GLU A 236 -16.27 -3.41 9.21
N LEU A 237 -17.01 -4.20 8.43
CA LEU A 237 -17.34 -5.58 8.79
C LEU A 237 -16.09 -6.42 9.09
N VAL A 238 -15.05 -6.28 8.29
CA VAL A 238 -13.80 -7.04 8.46
C VAL A 238 -13.02 -6.54 9.68
N THR A 239 -12.92 -5.23 9.90
CA THR A 239 -12.19 -4.67 11.05
C THR A 239 -12.86 -4.98 12.39
N ASP A 240 -14.18 -5.23 12.41
CA ASP A 240 -14.89 -5.68 13.62
C ASP A 240 -14.54 -7.12 14.03
N ILE A 241 -14.08 -7.93 13.07
CA ILE A 241 -13.73 -9.35 13.29
C ILE A 241 -12.23 -9.54 13.53
N LEU A 242 -11.39 -8.81 12.80
CA LEU A 242 -9.94 -8.95 12.91
C LEU A 242 -9.43 -8.55 14.31
N PRO A 243 -8.43 -9.27 14.85
CA PRO A 243 -7.88 -8.99 16.16
C PRO A 243 -7.46 -7.53 16.35
N SER A 244 -7.81 -6.93 17.48
CA SER A 244 -7.49 -5.52 17.76
C SER A 244 -6.03 -5.30 18.16
N ASP A 245 -5.34 -6.32 18.60
CA ASP A 245 -3.93 -6.32 19.01
C ASP A 245 -2.97 -6.60 17.82
N LYS A 246 -3.47 -6.64 16.59
CA LYS A 246 -2.71 -6.82 15.36
C LYS A 246 -2.91 -5.64 14.41
N PRO A 247 -1.89 -5.26 13.60
CA PRO A 247 -2.07 -4.23 12.59
C PRO A 247 -2.97 -4.73 11.45
N ARG A 248 -3.74 -3.80 10.87
CA ARG A 248 -4.67 -4.02 9.77
C ARG A 248 -4.26 -3.23 8.56
N TYR A 249 -3.98 -3.90 7.47
CA TYR A 249 -3.52 -3.31 6.23
C TYR A 249 -4.62 -3.40 5.16
N LEU A 250 -5.14 -2.26 4.70
CA LEU A 250 -6.08 -2.18 3.57
C LEU A 250 -5.32 -1.90 2.29
N MET A 251 -5.32 -2.89 1.38
CA MET A 251 -4.47 -2.90 0.20
C MET A 251 -5.03 -2.03 -0.94
N GLY A 252 -4.17 -1.23 -1.56
CA GLY A 252 -4.45 -0.50 -2.80
C GLY A 252 -5.40 0.70 -2.70
N VAL A 253 -5.78 1.12 -1.50
CA VAL A 253 -6.68 2.27 -1.27
C VAL A 253 -5.89 3.56 -1.23
N GLY A 254 -6.22 4.51 -2.14
CA GLY A 254 -5.34 5.63 -2.39
C GLY A 254 -5.97 7.01 -2.55
N THR A 255 -7.30 7.19 -2.57
CA THR A 255 -7.80 8.57 -2.49
C THR A 255 -7.66 9.11 -1.07
N PRO A 256 -7.24 10.38 -0.87
CA PRO A 256 -7.07 10.94 0.46
C PRO A 256 -8.32 10.81 1.35
N ALA A 257 -9.51 11.02 0.78
CA ALA A 257 -10.77 10.87 1.49
C ALA A 257 -11.00 9.42 1.94
N ASN A 258 -10.77 8.43 1.06
CA ASN A 258 -10.95 7.01 1.39
C ASN A 258 -9.97 6.57 2.50
N ILE A 259 -8.74 7.08 2.50
CA ILE A 259 -7.77 6.81 3.56
C ILE A 259 -8.31 7.29 4.91
N LEU A 260 -8.78 8.53 4.99
CA LEU A 260 -9.33 9.09 6.24
C LEU A 260 -10.57 8.34 6.72
N GLU A 261 -11.50 8.00 5.82
CA GLU A 261 -12.67 7.21 6.18
C GLU A 261 -12.28 5.80 6.67
N CYS A 262 -11.34 5.15 6.02
CA CYS A 262 -10.88 3.82 6.45
C CYS A 262 -10.05 3.85 7.74
N ILE A 263 -9.32 4.95 8.04
CA ILE A 263 -8.73 5.16 9.37
C ILE A 263 -9.82 5.20 10.44
N ALA A 264 -10.94 5.92 10.18
CA ALA A 264 -12.09 5.96 11.09
C ALA A 264 -12.69 4.56 11.35
N LEU A 265 -12.55 3.62 10.40
CA LEU A 265 -12.98 2.23 10.51
C LEU A 265 -11.93 1.31 11.16
N GLY A 266 -10.79 1.84 11.61
CA GLY A 266 -9.78 1.09 12.36
C GLY A 266 -8.70 0.43 11.49
N VAL A 267 -8.44 0.94 10.28
CA VAL A 267 -7.33 0.52 9.43
C VAL A 267 -6.04 1.25 9.83
N ASP A 268 -4.91 0.55 9.82
CA ASP A 268 -3.61 1.05 10.27
C ASP A 268 -2.64 1.36 9.11
N MET A 269 -2.71 0.61 8.01
CA MET A 269 -1.72 0.66 6.94
C MET A 269 -2.40 0.77 5.57
N PHE A 270 -1.81 1.56 4.68
CA PHE A 270 -2.30 1.81 3.32
C PHE A 270 -1.15 1.84 2.32
N ASP A 271 -1.44 1.50 1.07
CA ASP A 271 -0.59 1.73 -0.08
C ASP A 271 -1.42 2.13 -1.30
N CYS A 272 -0.84 2.84 -2.21
CA CYS A 272 -1.38 3.04 -3.57
C CYS A 272 -0.31 3.65 -4.48
N VAL A 273 -0.37 3.35 -5.77
CA VAL A 273 0.47 4.01 -6.79
C VAL A 273 -0.01 5.42 -7.15
N MET A 274 -1.18 5.82 -6.65
CA MET A 274 -1.86 7.08 -7.00
C MET A 274 -0.98 8.32 -6.78
N PRO A 275 -0.25 8.50 -5.65
CA PRO A 275 0.54 9.69 -5.42
C PRO A 275 1.52 9.97 -6.56
N THR A 276 2.37 9.00 -6.90
CA THR A 276 3.38 9.17 -7.96
C THR A 276 2.82 9.08 -9.37
N ARG A 277 1.76 8.25 -9.59
CA ARG A 277 1.08 8.18 -10.88
C ARG A 277 0.41 9.50 -11.23
N ASN A 278 -0.34 10.07 -10.32
CA ASN A 278 -1.04 11.33 -10.51
C ASN A 278 -0.07 12.51 -10.63
N ALA A 279 1.00 12.54 -9.83
CA ALA A 279 2.07 13.52 -9.92
C ALA A 279 2.63 13.63 -11.36
N ARG A 280 3.02 12.49 -11.93
CA ARG A 280 3.54 12.44 -13.31
C ARG A 280 2.52 12.86 -14.39
N ASN A 281 1.24 12.88 -14.03
CA ASN A 281 0.15 13.35 -14.89
C ASN A 281 -0.31 14.78 -14.58
N GLY A 282 0.39 15.48 -13.67
CA GLY A 282 0.13 16.86 -13.31
C GLY A 282 -1.03 17.06 -12.32
N MET A 283 -1.44 16.01 -11.61
CA MET A 283 -2.42 16.11 -10.53
C MET A 283 -1.70 16.10 -9.19
N LEU A 284 -1.93 17.14 -8.38
CA LEU A 284 -1.36 17.32 -7.05
C LEU A 284 -2.46 17.25 -6.00
N PHE A 285 -2.13 16.65 -4.87
CA PHE A 285 -2.97 16.64 -3.67
C PHE A 285 -2.40 17.65 -2.66
N THR A 286 -3.24 18.56 -2.18
CA THR A 286 -2.83 19.58 -1.20
C THR A 286 -3.73 19.57 0.02
N SER A 287 -3.31 20.26 1.07
CA SER A 287 -4.11 20.43 2.30
C SER A 287 -5.45 21.13 2.07
N GLU A 288 -5.59 21.86 0.95
CA GLU A 288 -6.79 22.62 0.61
C GLU A 288 -7.61 21.98 -0.53
N GLY A 289 -7.05 20.99 -1.25
CA GLY A 289 -7.77 20.31 -2.32
C GLY A 289 -6.87 19.76 -3.44
N ILE A 290 -7.48 19.36 -4.54
CA ILE A 290 -6.81 18.75 -5.69
C ILE A 290 -6.51 19.81 -6.75
N ILE A 291 -5.27 19.91 -7.16
CA ILE A 291 -4.76 20.81 -8.20
C ILE A 291 -4.47 20.01 -9.49
N ASN A 292 -5.05 20.41 -10.61
CA ASN A 292 -4.48 20.06 -11.91
C ASN A 292 -3.52 21.19 -12.32
N ILE A 293 -2.21 20.94 -12.17
CA ILE A 293 -1.19 21.97 -12.40
C ILE A 293 -1.08 22.41 -13.87
N ARG A 294 -1.66 21.66 -14.80
CA ARG A 294 -1.70 22.03 -16.23
C ARG A 294 -2.68 23.17 -16.53
N ASN A 295 -3.63 23.43 -15.63
CA ASN A 295 -4.63 24.49 -15.83
C ASN A 295 -3.95 25.85 -15.97
N GLU A 296 -4.47 26.68 -16.87
CA GLU A 296 -3.89 27.98 -17.21
C GLU A 296 -3.89 28.96 -16.04
N LYS A 297 -4.84 28.86 -15.15
CA LYS A 297 -4.93 29.73 -13.96
C LYS A 297 -3.69 29.69 -13.06
N TRP A 298 -2.88 28.63 -13.11
CA TRP A 298 -1.65 28.50 -12.34
C TRP A 298 -0.42 29.15 -12.98
N LYS A 299 -0.56 29.68 -14.19
CA LYS A 299 0.58 30.18 -14.97
C LYS A 299 1.29 31.40 -14.31
N ASP A 300 0.52 32.22 -13.59
CA ASP A 300 1.00 33.41 -12.89
C ASP A 300 0.86 33.30 -11.37
N ASP A 301 0.66 32.08 -10.85
CA ASP A 301 0.63 31.82 -9.40
C ASP A 301 2.05 31.50 -8.90
N PHE A 302 2.72 32.50 -8.38
CA PHE A 302 4.08 32.43 -7.84
C PHE A 302 4.12 32.00 -6.35
N THR A 303 2.97 31.63 -5.78
CA THR A 303 2.93 31.10 -4.41
C THR A 303 3.42 29.63 -4.37
N PRO A 304 3.94 29.16 -3.23
CA PRO A 304 4.33 27.76 -3.06
C PRO A 304 3.23 26.77 -3.41
N ILE A 305 3.59 25.52 -3.69
CA ILE A 305 2.62 24.46 -4.02
C ILE A 305 1.66 24.27 -2.83
N ASP A 306 2.20 24.01 -1.65
CA ASP A 306 1.45 23.87 -0.39
C ASP A 306 2.37 24.05 0.83
N PRO A 307 2.37 25.24 1.45
CA PRO A 307 3.22 25.51 2.62
C PRO A 307 2.91 24.66 3.84
N ALA A 308 1.68 24.14 3.98
CA ALA A 308 1.26 23.35 5.15
C ALA A 308 1.98 21.98 5.23
N ILE A 309 2.48 21.47 4.11
CA ILE A 309 3.21 20.20 4.07
C ILE A 309 4.62 20.32 4.63
N GLY A 310 5.24 21.51 4.53
CA GLY A 310 6.49 21.84 5.19
C GLY A 310 7.77 21.27 4.57
N ASN A 311 7.71 20.45 3.53
CA ASN A 311 8.90 19.91 2.88
C ASN A 311 9.45 20.86 1.80
N TYR A 312 10.70 20.60 1.36
CA TYR A 312 11.37 21.41 0.34
C TYR A 312 10.55 21.58 -0.93
N ALA A 313 10.08 20.48 -1.54
CA ALA A 313 9.36 20.54 -2.82
C ALA A 313 8.06 21.35 -2.73
N SER A 314 7.34 21.25 -1.61
CA SER A 314 6.06 21.91 -1.39
C SER A 314 6.18 23.41 -1.08
N THR A 315 7.31 23.83 -0.48
CA THR A 315 7.51 25.21 0.01
C THR A 315 8.39 26.05 -0.88
N PHE A 316 9.36 25.46 -1.58
CA PHE A 316 10.33 26.18 -2.39
C PHE A 316 9.82 26.47 -3.80
N TYR A 317 9.18 25.52 -4.45
CA TYR A 317 8.72 25.67 -5.82
C TYR A 317 7.33 26.32 -5.89
N SER A 318 7.18 27.28 -6.82
CA SER A 318 5.88 27.89 -7.11
C SER A 318 5.02 27.03 -8.03
N LYS A 319 3.71 27.22 -7.97
CA LYS A 319 2.75 26.59 -8.89
C LYS A 319 3.03 26.98 -10.34
N ALA A 320 3.38 28.26 -10.59
CA ALA A 320 3.74 28.77 -11.91
C ALA A 320 4.94 28.03 -12.50
N TYR A 321 6.01 27.86 -11.72
CA TYR A 321 7.20 27.13 -12.16
C TYR A 321 6.92 25.64 -12.41
N LEU A 322 6.23 24.97 -11.49
CA LEU A 322 5.88 23.56 -11.67
C LEU A 322 4.95 23.36 -12.88
N ARG A 323 4.00 24.29 -13.11
CA ARG A 323 3.19 24.27 -14.34
C ARG A 323 4.06 24.39 -15.59
N HIS A 324 4.97 25.34 -15.63
CA HIS A 324 5.91 25.49 -16.75
C HIS A 324 6.64 24.18 -17.05
N LEU A 325 7.27 23.58 -16.04
CA LEU A 325 7.98 22.31 -16.19
C LEU A 325 7.06 21.18 -16.68
N THR A 326 5.84 21.11 -16.15
CA THR A 326 4.87 20.07 -16.52
C THR A 326 4.42 20.21 -17.99
N VAL A 327 4.15 21.42 -18.45
CA VAL A 327 3.72 21.70 -19.83
C VAL A 327 4.90 21.48 -20.80
N SER A 328 6.11 21.84 -20.40
CA SER A 328 7.35 21.62 -21.16
C SER A 328 7.83 20.16 -21.12
N LYS A 329 7.17 19.29 -20.33
CA LYS A 329 7.50 17.86 -20.16
C LYS A 329 8.90 17.63 -19.60
N GLU A 330 9.38 18.55 -18.76
CA GLU A 330 10.65 18.38 -18.06
C GLU A 330 10.59 17.28 -17.01
N ILE A 331 11.65 16.47 -16.91
CA ILE A 331 11.73 15.36 -15.93
C ILE A 331 11.59 15.87 -14.49
N LEU A 332 12.14 17.05 -14.20
CA LEU A 332 12.07 17.69 -12.88
C LEU A 332 10.63 17.92 -12.41
N ALA A 333 9.67 18.13 -13.34
CA ALA A 333 8.26 18.23 -12.97
C ALA A 333 7.75 16.98 -12.27
N ALA A 334 8.10 15.79 -12.80
CA ALA A 334 7.70 14.53 -12.20
C ALA A 334 8.35 14.29 -10.83
N GLN A 335 9.59 14.73 -10.63
CA GLN A 335 10.30 14.63 -9.35
C GLN A 335 9.64 15.54 -8.29
N ILE A 336 9.52 16.84 -8.56
CA ILE A 336 8.89 17.80 -7.65
C ILE A 336 7.48 17.35 -7.26
N ALA A 337 6.65 17.01 -8.25
CA ALA A 337 5.27 16.59 -8.04
C ALA A 337 5.16 15.26 -7.25
N SER A 338 6.08 14.31 -7.49
CA SER A 338 6.07 13.02 -6.77
C SER A 338 6.49 13.19 -5.31
N ILE A 339 7.53 13.98 -5.04
CA ILE A 339 7.96 14.31 -3.67
C ILE A 339 6.83 15.03 -2.95
N HIS A 340 6.23 16.04 -3.56
CA HIS A 340 5.10 16.79 -2.99
C HIS A 340 3.93 15.86 -2.64
N ASN A 341 3.44 15.06 -3.60
CA ASN A 341 2.30 14.18 -3.38
C ASN A 341 2.57 13.14 -2.28
N LEU A 342 3.75 12.51 -2.30
CA LEU A 342 4.09 11.53 -1.26
C LEU A 342 4.17 12.19 0.12
N SER A 343 4.78 13.37 0.22
CA SER A 343 4.84 14.13 1.47
C SER A 343 3.44 14.53 1.95
N PHE A 344 2.54 14.91 1.04
CA PHE A 344 1.14 15.16 1.39
C PHE A 344 0.48 13.91 2.01
N TYR A 345 0.69 12.72 1.42
CA TYR A 345 0.09 11.49 1.95
C TYR A 345 0.63 11.14 3.34
N LEU A 346 1.95 11.28 3.55
CA LEU A 346 2.55 11.06 4.87
C LEU A 346 2.10 12.11 5.88
N TRP A 347 2.01 13.39 5.47
CA TRP A 347 1.45 14.47 6.27
C TRP A 347 0.01 14.17 6.67
N LEU A 348 -0.85 13.72 5.73
CA LEU A 348 -2.26 13.44 5.97
C LEU A 348 -2.46 12.36 7.05
N VAL A 349 -1.74 11.25 6.94
CA VAL A 349 -1.83 10.17 7.95
C VAL A 349 -1.15 10.58 9.27
N GLY A 350 -0.12 11.42 9.22
CA GLY A 350 0.50 12.04 10.39
C GLY A 350 -0.49 12.94 11.14
N GLN A 351 -1.20 13.82 10.43
CA GLN A 351 -2.26 14.65 11.01
C GLN A 351 -3.40 13.80 11.60
N ALA A 352 -3.82 12.75 10.89
CA ALA A 352 -4.79 11.80 11.42
C ALA A 352 -4.32 11.20 12.76
N ARG A 353 -3.05 10.81 12.85
CA ARG A 353 -2.45 10.29 14.08
C ARG A 353 -2.47 11.32 15.21
N GLU A 354 -2.07 12.57 14.96
CA GLU A 354 -2.10 13.64 15.95
C GLU A 354 -3.51 13.91 16.49
N HIS A 355 -4.52 13.94 15.60
CA HIS A 355 -5.90 14.14 15.99
C HIS A 355 -6.52 12.93 16.73
N ILE A 356 -6.07 11.70 16.44
CA ILE A 356 -6.45 10.52 17.25
C ILE A 356 -5.88 10.66 18.66
N LEU A 357 -4.62 11.10 18.80
CA LEU A 357 -3.97 11.34 20.10
C LEU A 357 -4.61 12.50 20.87
N ALA A 358 -5.08 13.52 20.18
CA ALA A 358 -5.83 14.65 20.77
C ALA A 358 -7.28 14.30 21.14
N GLY A 359 -7.83 13.21 20.56
CA GLY A 359 -9.20 12.77 20.79
C GLY A 359 -10.27 13.56 20.03
N ASP A 360 -9.89 14.29 18.97
CA ASP A 360 -10.77 15.12 18.13
C ASP A 360 -10.76 14.68 16.64
N PHE A 361 -10.26 13.47 16.36
CA PHE A 361 -10.09 12.94 14.99
C PHE A 361 -11.41 12.96 14.21
N ALA A 362 -12.54 12.58 14.79
CA ALA A 362 -13.82 12.51 14.09
C ALA A 362 -14.19 13.88 13.48
N VAL A 363 -14.11 14.96 14.26
CA VAL A 363 -14.46 16.32 13.81
C VAL A 363 -13.46 16.82 12.77
N TRP A 364 -12.17 16.63 13.01
CA TRP A 364 -11.12 17.01 12.06
C TRP A 364 -11.26 16.25 10.74
N LYS A 365 -11.49 14.93 10.78
CA LYS A 365 -11.69 14.08 9.61
C LYS A 365 -12.80 14.59 8.71
N ASP A 366 -13.97 14.92 9.28
CA ASP A 366 -15.12 15.40 8.50
C ASP A 366 -14.84 16.72 7.77
N GLN A 367 -14.03 17.59 8.35
CA GLN A 367 -13.56 18.82 7.71
C GLN A 367 -12.51 18.54 6.64
N MET A 368 -11.55 17.68 6.95
CA MET A 368 -10.44 17.35 6.03
C MET A 368 -10.93 16.59 4.80
N VAL A 369 -11.86 15.64 4.93
CA VAL A 369 -12.46 14.92 3.80
C VAL A 369 -13.09 15.89 2.79
N LYS A 370 -13.77 16.94 3.26
CA LYS A 370 -14.34 17.96 2.38
C LYS A 370 -13.26 18.72 1.62
N LYS A 371 -12.18 19.11 2.31
CA LYS A 371 -11.04 19.83 1.70
C LYS A 371 -10.34 18.97 0.65
N VAL A 372 -9.87 17.77 1.02
CA VAL A 372 -9.09 16.92 0.13
C VAL A 372 -9.89 16.35 -1.05
N SER A 373 -11.22 16.47 -1.02
CA SER A 373 -12.11 16.11 -2.14
C SER A 373 -12.41 17.28 -3.08
N ALA A 374 -12.14 18.51 -2.66
CA ALA A 374 -12.39 19.71 -3.45
C ALA A 374 -11.42 19.82 -4.63
N ARG A 375 -11.88 20.32 -5.76
CA ARG A 375 -11.01 20.66 -6.91
C ARG A 375 -10.78 22.15 -6.93
N LEU A 376 -9.52 22.53 -6.85
CA LEU A 376 -9.06 23.91 -6.89
C LEU A 376 -8.83 24.40 -8.33
#